data_940e3e5dc907c1832a7a65fe3f1d9042
#
_entry.id   940e3e5dc907c1832a7a65fe3f1d9042
#
_cell.length_a   1.000
_cell.length_b   1.000
_cell.length_c   1.000
_cell.angle_alpha   90.00
_cell.angle_beta   90.00
_cell.angle_gamma   90.00
#
_symmetry.space_group_name_H-M   'P 1'
#
loop_
_entity.id
_entity.type
_entity.pdbx_description
1 polymer ?
#
loop_
_entity_poly.entity_id
_entity_poly.type
_entity_poly.pdbx_seq_one_letter_code
_entity_poly.pdbx_strand_id
1 'polypeptide(L)'
;MSRYPIQVDGRDAPPLGMPAARFLRDYWQKRPLLVRQAFPGFRAPIDADDLAGLACEPHALSRLVIHDPDQDQWTVETGPFAEERFASLPETDWTLLVQDVDKWHRDVAAVLQPFAFLPDWRIDDVMVSYAAPDGSVGAHVDQYDVFLLQASGHRHWAIDSRPGAASGVKPDQPLKLLAQFDPDEEWLLEPGDMLYLPPGVPHHGIACGEQRCTTWSIGLRAPSAAELVVDFAEHLAESLPESLRYADPDLVPARTPGEIDGKALARVRDLLAACLDASPAAQAQWFGRFITRYRSAGVAAPRSRPLTAAAFGKRLTGSGALMRHPLSRFAFHGGGRRVQLFVAGEAFAAGPALARRLCRAEPLPLAECRDLDATDLELLRRLCNLGHLEFVR
;
A
#
# COMPACT_ATOMS: atom_id res chain seq x y z
N MET A 1 -34.50 10.85 -2.22
CA MET A 1 -33.08 10.82 -1.86
C MET A 1 -32.53 9.45 -2.20
N SER A 2 -31.36 9.39 -2.82
CA SER A 2 -30.71 8.11 -3.14
C SER A 2 -30.52 7.29 -1.85
N ARG A 3 -30.74 5.98 -1.91
CA ARG A 3 -30.47 5.04 -0.80
C ARG A 3 -28.99 5.06 -0.39
N TYR A 4 -28.11 5.49 -1.29
CA TYR A 4 -26.68 5.58 -1.12
C TYR A 4 -26.20 6.97 -1.57
N PRO A 5 -26.16 7.97 -0.67
CA PRO A 5 -25.68 9.30 -1.01
C PRO A 5 -24.20 9.25 -1.36
N ILE A 6 -23.82 9.94 -2.44
CA ILE A 6 -22.42 10.05 -2.86
C ILE A 6 -21.63 11.02 -1.97
N GLN A 7 -22.32 11.89 -1.23
CA GLN A 7 -21.73 12.84 -0.28
C GLN A 7 -22.40 12.74 1.09
N VAL A 8 -21.56 12.78 2.14
CA VAL A 8 -21.99 12.78 3.56
C VAL A 8 -21.18 13.79 4.38
N ASP A 9 -21.68 14.15 5.57
CA ASP A 9 -20.94 14.93 6.56
C ASP A 9 -20.19 13.98 7.51
N GLY A 10 -18.91 14.22 7.74
CA GLY A 10 -18.03 13.40 8.58
C GLY A 10 -17.97 13.84 10.05
N ARG A 11 -18.46 15.04 10.40
CA ARG A 11 -18.25 15.64 11.73
C ARG A 11 -18.71 14.79 12.89
N ASP A 12 -19.85 14.09 12.74
CA ASP A 12 -20.43 13.27 13.81
C ASP A 12 -19.86 11.83 13.84
N ALA A 13 -19.19 11.40 12.76
CA ALA A 13 -18.63 10.05 12.62
C ALA A 13 -17.34 10.03 11.74
N PRO A 14 -16.26 10.69 12.18
CA PRO A 14 -15.01 10.70 11.43
C PRO A 14 -14.39 9.30 11.33
N PRO A 15 -13.65 8.98 10.24
CA PRO A 15 -13.48 9.77 9.03
C PRO A 15 -14.52 9.48 7.95
N LEU A 16 -15.50 8.61 8.19
CA LEU A 16 -16.37 8.04 7.15
C LEU A 16 -17.77 8.68 7.07
N GLY A 17 -18.16 9.53 8.03
CA GLY A 17 -19.53 10.06 8.15
C GLY A 17 -20.57 8.96 8.44
N MET A 18 -20.12 7.76 8.80
CA MET A 18 -20.96 6.62 9.12
C MET A 18 -20.16 5.52 9.84
N PRO A 19 -20.83 4.54 10.50
CA PRO A 19 -20.14 3.37 11.03
C PRO A 19 -19.38 2.58 9.95
N ALA A 20 -18.16 2.11 10.27
CA ALA A 20 -17.31 1.35 9.34
C ALA A 20 -18.01 0.14 8.69
N ALA A 21 -18.84 -0.59 9.46
CA ALA A 21 -19.62 -1.71 8.93
C ALA A 21 -20.59 -1.29 7.81
N ARG A 22 -21.17 -0.08 7.89
CA ARG A 22 -22.02 0.47 6.84
C ARG A 22 -21.20 0.85 5.61
N PHE A 23 -20.05 1.52 5.81
CA PHE A 23 -19.14 1.87 4.73
C PHE A 23 -18.69 0.61 3.95
N LEU A 24 -18.20 -0.40 4.66
CA LEU A 24 -17.76 -1.67 4.05
C LEU A 24 -18.89 -2.39 3.29
N ARG A 25 -20.10 -2.36 3.81
CA ARG A 25 -21.25 -2.99 3.16
C ARG A 25 -21.70 -2.22 1.91
N ASP A 26 -21.74 -0.89 1.98
CA ASP A 26 -22.45 -0.07 1.00
C ASP A 26 -21.53 0.62 -0.02
N TYR A 27 -20.27 0.92 0.33
CA TYR A 27 -19.34 1.72 -0.49
C TYR A 27 -18.06 0.97 -0.88
N TRP A 28 -17.46 0.23 0.05
CA TRP A 28 -16.19 -0.43 -0.17
C TRP A 28 -16.18 -1.28 -1.45
N GLN A 29 -15.28 -0.96 -2.39
CA GLN A 29 -15.14 -1.59 -3.72
C GLN A 29 -16.43 -1.58 -4.56
N LYS A 30 -17.30 -0.61 -4.34
CA LYS A 30 -18.59 -0.51 -5.01
C LYS A 30 -18.94 0.87 -5.52
N ARG A 31 -18.63 1.92 -4.76
CA ARG A 31 -19.05 3.30 -5.07
C ARG A 31 -18.10 4.31 -4.47
N PRO A 32 -17.87 5.44 -5.16
CA PRO A 32 -17.18 6.59 -4.56
C PRO A 32 -18.02 7.20 -3.41
N LEU A 33 -17.32 7.88 -2.51
CA LEU A 33 -17.93 8.61 -1.39
C LEU A 33 -17.11 9.84 -1.06
N LEU A 34 -17.73 11.01 -1.17
CA LEU A 34 -17.19 12.24 -0.60
C LEU A 34 -17.64 12.40 0.85
N VAL A 35 -16.69 12.56 1.75
CA VAL A 35 -16.95 12.83 3.17
C VAL A 35 -16.48 14.25 3.48
N ARG A 36 -17.43 15.17 3.64
CA ARG A 36 -17.13 16.55 4.06
C ARG A 36 -16.68 16.54 5.50
N GLN A 37 -15.61 17.27 5.81
CA GLN A 37 -15.04 17.32 7.15
C GLN A 37 -14.83 15.92 7.77
N ALA A 38 -14.25 15.01 6.95
CA ALA A 38 -13.83 13.69 7.42
C ALA A 38 -12.80 13.80 8.56
N PHE A 39 -11.96 14.84 8.51
CA PHE A 39 -10.98 15.20 9.54
C PHE A 39 -11.21 16.66 9.98
N PRO A 40 -12.15 16.92 10.88
CA PRO A 40 -12.47 18.30 11.29
C PRO A 40 -11.27 19.01 11.87
N GLY A 41 -10.96 20.20 11.35
CA GLY A 41 -9.82 21.00 11.80
C GLY A 41 -8.46 20.39 11.51
N PHE A 42 -8.35 19.54 10.51
CA PHE A 42 -7.08 18.90 10.11
C PHE A 42 -5.99 19.94 9.85
N ARG A 43 -4.83 19.68 10.40
CA ARG A 43 -3.61 20.45 10.15
C ARG A 43 -2.52 19.48 9.77
N ALA A 44 -1.93 19.64 8.58
CA ALA A 44 -0.83 18.83 8.13
C ALA A 44 0.38 19.02 9.06
N PRO A 45 0.95 17.93 9.61
CA PRO A 45 2.15 18.01 10.46
C PRO A 45 3.45 18.22 9.68
N ILE A 46 3.39 18.23 8.36
CA ILE A 46 4.50 18.50 7.46
C ILE A 46 4.10 19.61 6.49
N ASP A 47 5.07 20.40 6.09
CA ASP A 47 4.90 21.48 5.13
C ASP A 47 5.55 21.16 3.77
N ALA A 48 5.64 22.18 2.91
CA ALA A 48 6.25 22.05 1.59
C ALA A 48 7.76 21.79 1.63
N ASP A 49 8.44 22.39 2.59
CA ASP A 49 9.90 22.28 2.73
C ASP A 49 10.27 20.89 3.26
N ASP A 50 9.50 20.35 4.21
CA ASP A 50 9.62 18.96 4.67
C ASP A 50 9.46 17.97 3.52
N LEU A 51 8.44 18.19 2.65
CA LEU A 51 8.19 17.31 1.53
C LEU A 51 9.27 17.42 0.43
N ALA A 52 9.74 18.64 0.15
CA ALA A 52 10.84 18.86 -0.77
C ALA A 52 12.15 18.22 -0.24
N GLY A 53 12.42 18.36 1.07
CA GLY A 53 13.54 17.69 1.72
C GLY A 53 13.48 16.17 1.56
N LEU A 54 12.33 15.55 1.79
CA LEU A 54 12.15 14.12 1.53
C LEU A 54 12.39 13.76 0.06
N ALA A 55 11.95 14.59 -0.88
CA ALA A 55 12.13 14.34 -2.31
C ALA A 55 13.59 14.44 -2.78
N CYS A 56 14.47 15.06 -1.99
CA CYS A 56 15.92 15.06 -2.22
C CYS A 56 16.62 13.78 -1.71
N GLU A 57 15.95 12.99 -0.87
CA GLU A 57 16.56 11.81 -0.27
C GLU A 57 16.55 10.60 -1.21
N PRO A 58 17.70 9.87 -1.36
CA PRO A 58 17.79 8.75 -2.31
C PRO A 58 16.84 7.59 -2.02
N HIS A 59 16.34 7.49 -0.80
CA HIS A 59 15.45 6.40 -0.36
C HIS A 59 13.97 6.77 -0.37
N ALA A 60 13.64 8.05 -0.61
CA ALA A 60 12.25 8.47 -0.77
C ALA A 60 11.84 8.44 -2.24
N LEU A 61 10.80 7.67 -2.53
CA LEU A 61 10.27 7.60 -3.89
C LEU A 61 9.47 8.87 -4.20
N SER A 62 10.01 9.70 -5.08
CA SER A 62 9.39 10.96 -5.46
C SER A 62 9.30 11.14 -6.97
N ARG A 63 8.29 11.87 -7.40
CA ARG A 63 8.07 12.24 -8.80
C ARG A 63 7.59 13.68 -8.89
N LEU A 64 8.07 14.38 -9.89
CA LEU A 64 7.60 15.70 -10.27
C LEU A 64 6.89 15.56 -11.61
N VAL A 65 5.62 15.93 -11.64
CA VAL A 65 4.79 15.95 -12.83
C VAL A 65 4.55 17.39 -13.24
N ILE A 66 4.87 17.73 -14.47
CA ILE A 66 4.69 19.07 -15.04
C ILE A 66 3.82 18.92 -16.30
N HIS A 67 2.83 19.78 -16.43
CA HIS A 67 1.97 19.86 -17.60
C HIS A 67 2.22 21.18 -18.33
N ASP A 68 2.44 21.12 -19.63
CA ASP A 68 2.42 22.27 -20.51
C ASP A 68 1.04 22.31 -21.19
N PRO A 69 0.12 23.19 -20.75
CA PRO A 69 -1.24 23.23 -21.28
C PRO A 69 -1.30 23.71 -22.73
N ASP A 70 -0.33 24.50 -23.19
CA ASP A 70 -0.30 25.02 -24.56
C ASP A 70 0.03 23.92 -25.58
N GLN A 71 0.82 22.92 -25.18
CA GLN A 71 1.23 21.79 -26.02
C GLN A 71 0.52 20.49 -25.67
N ASP A 72 -0.32 20.45 -24.61
CA ASP A 72 -0.87 19.23 -23.97
C ASP A 72 0.23 18.19 -23.70
N GLN A 73 1.40 18.65 -23.24
CA GLN A 73 2.57 17.82 -23.00
C GLN A 73 2.79 17.60 -21.50
N TRP A 74 2.98 16.34 -21.13
CA TRP A 74 3.26 15.93 -19.77
C TRP A 74 4.72 15.51 -19.63
N THR A 75 5.38 16.00 -18.58
CA THR A 75 6.74 15.61 -18.22
C THR A 75 6.73 14.98 -16.83
N VAL A 76 7.45 13.87 -16.67
CA VAL A 76 7.62 13.21 -15.38
C VAL A 76 9.10 13.07 -15.10
N GLU A 77 9.54 13.68 -14.01
CA GLU A 77 10.88 13.52 -13.47
C GLU A 77 10.81 12.64 -12.22
N THR A 78 11.84 11.82 -12.01
CA THR A 78 11.93 10.94 -10.83
C THR A 78 13.06 11.40 -9.96
N GLY A 79 12.83 11.46 -8.62
CA GLY A 79 13.86 11.79 -7.64
C GLY A 79 14.97 10.71 -7.52
N PRO A 80 15.99 10.95 -6.69
CA PRO A 80 16.13 12.12 -5.80
C PRO A 80 16.39 13.40 -6.58
N PHE A 81 15.83 14.50 -6.11
CA PHE A 81 16.00 15.82 -6.73
C PHE A 81 17.14 16.61 -6.07
N ALA A 82 17.77 17.50 -6.84
CA ALA A 82 18.60 18.54 -6.27
C ALA A 82 17.72 19.70 -5.76
N GLU A 83 18.11 20.37 -4.67
CA GLU A 83 17.34 21.49 -4.09
C GLU A 83 17.05 22.60 -5.11
N GLU A 84 18.02 22.88 -6.00
CA GLU A 84 17.93 23.92 -7.02
C GLU A 84 16.80 23.62 -8.04
N ARG A 85 16.39 22.34 -8.17
CA ARG A 85 15.29 21.97 -9.07
C ARG A 85 13.99 22.62 -8.63
N PHE A 86 13.73 22.71 -7.34
CA PHE A 86 12.50 23.31 -6.81
C PHE A 86 12.47 24.83 -7.02
N ALA A 87 13.63 25.49 -6.96
CA ALA A 87 13.73 26.93 -7.23
C ALA A 87 13.50 27.30 -8.71
N SER A 88 13.62 26.34 -9.61
CA SER A 88 13.44 26.53 -11.07
C SER A 88 12.04 26.11 -11.59
N LEU A 89 11.12 25.72 -10.69
CA LEU A 89 9.77 25.34 -11.08
C LEU A 89 8.94 26.55 -11.53
N PRO A 90 8.03 26.36 -12.49
CA PRO A 90 7.08 27.40 -12.87
C PRO A 90 6.13 27.73 -11.70
N GLU A 91 5.39 28.83 -11.82
CA GLU A 91 4.41 29.20 -10.80
C GLU A 91 3.19 28.28 -10.75
N THR A 92 2.83 27.67 -11.88
CA THR A 92 1.62 26.82 -12.08
C THR A 92 1.95 25.48 -12.74
N ASP A 93 0.95 24.60 -12.85
CA ASP A 93 0.93 23.41 -13.70
C ASP A 93 1.92 22.30 -13.36
N TRP A 94 2.26 22.16 -12.08
CA TRP A 94 3.09 21.05 -11.60
C TRP A 94 2.61 20.46 -10.28
N THR A 95 2.99 19.21 -10.05
CA THR A 95 2.71 18.47 -8.81
C THR A 95 3.92 17.64 -8.42
N LEU A 96 4.41 17.83 -7.20
CA LEU A 96 5.37 16.94 -6.54
C LEU A 96 4.60 15.85 -5.79
N LEU A 97 4.96 14.59 -6.02
CA LEU A 97 4.41 13.42 -5.31
C LEU A 97 5.55 12.73 -4.56
N VAL A 98 5.36 12.48 -3.27
CA VAL A 98 6.28 11.69 -2.45
C VAL A 98 5.52 10.51 -1.86
N GLN A 99 5.97 9.29 -2.15
CA GLN A 99 5.36 8.06 -1.66
C GLN A 99 5.90 7.72 -0.26
N ASP A 100 5.16 6.86 0.45
CA ASP A 100 5.60 6.29 1.72
C ASP A 100 5.93 7.31 2.82
N VAL A 101 5.33 8.51 2.79
CA VAL A 101 5.65 9.58 3.76
C VAL A 101 5.34 9.15 5.20
N ASP A 102 4.36 8.27 5.40
CA ASP A 102 4.06 7.64 6.69
C ASP A 102 5.19 6.74 7.24
N LYS A 103 6.13 6.33 6.39
CA LYS A 103 7.30 5.55 6.80
C LYS A 103 8.42 6.45 7.32
N TRP A 104 8.44 7.70 6.90
CA TRP A 104 9.48 8.69 7.24
C TRP A 104 9.03 9.65 8.34
N HIS A 105 7.72 9.91 8.44
CA HIS A 105 7.18 10.86 9.41
C HIS A 105 6.06 10.25 10.28
N ARG A 106 6.28 10.17 11.59
CA ARG A 106 5.36 9.51 12.54
C ARG A 106 3.98 10.15 12.61
N ASP A 107 3.93 11.49 12.54
CA ASP A 107 2.65 12.20 12.64
C ASP A 107 1.84 12.04 11.35
N VAL A 108 2.51 11.83 10.21
CA VAL A 108 1.84 11.40 8.96
C VAL A 108 1.28 10.00 9.13
N ALA A 109 2.04 9.07 9.71
CA ALA A 109 1.56 7.72 10.00
C ALA A 109 0.32 7.70 10.93
N ALA A 110 0.17 8.71 11.81
CA ALA A 110 -0.98 8.79 12.71
C ALA A 110 -2.32 8.97 11.99
N VAL A 111 -2.31 9.50 10.75
CA VAL A 111 -3.54 9.63 9.93
C VAL A 111 -4.16 8.27 9.60
N LEU A 112 -3.39 7.20 9.67
CA LEU A 112 -3.84 5.82 9.41
C LEU A 112 -4.67 5.22 10.55
N GLN A 113 -4.60 5.77 11.77
CA GLN A 113 -5.30 5.21 12.93
C GLN A 113 -6.82 5.08 12.75
N PRO A 114 -7.54 6.07 12.20
CA PRO A 114 -8.98 5.94 11.95
C PRO A 114 -9.36 4.85 10.94
N PHE A 115 -8.39 4.34 10.16
CA PHE A 115 -8.58 3.27 9.18
C PHE A 115 -8.32 1.87 9.75
N ALA A 116 -8.12 1.72 11.05
CA ALA A 116 -7.90 0.42 11.73
C ALA A 116 -9.07 -0.56 11.61
N PHE A 117 -10.19 -0.18 11.01
CA PHE A 117 -11.28 -1.07 10.60
C PHE A 117 -10.93 -1.92 9.37
N LEU A 118 -9.90 -1.53 8.63
CA LEU A 118 -9.33 -2.32 7.53
C LEU A 118 -8.20 -3.21 8.06
N PRO A 119 -7.98 -4.39 7.46
CA PRO A 119 -6.80 -5.19 7.79
C PRO A 119 -5.51 -4.41 7.46
N ASP A 120 -4.56 -4.36 8.39
CA ASP A 120 -3.28 -3.65 8.22
C ASP A 120 -2.55 -3.98 6.91
N TRP A 121 -2.60 -5.24 6.47
CA TRP A 121 -1.97 -5.67 5.24
C TRP A 121 -2.62 -5.08 3.96
N ARG A 122 -3.82 -4.47 4.08
CA ARG A 122 -4.48 -3.76 2.99
C ARG A 122 -4.00 -2.32 2.86
N ILE A 123 -3.47 -1.71 3.93
CA ILE A 123 -2.93 -0.36 3.87
C ILE A 123 -1.55 -0.43 3.22
N ASP A 124 -1.33 0.36 2.17
CA ASP A 124 -0.04 0.44 1.48
C ASP A 124 0.81 1.55 2.05
N ASP A 125 0.45 2.78 1.76
CA ASP A 125 1.19 3.97 2.18
C ASP A 125 0.30 5.21 2.31
N VAL A 126 0.89 6.28 2.79
CA VAL A 126 0.40 7.64 2.63
C VAL A 126 1.33 8.35 1.64
N MET A 127 0.85 8.52 0.41
CA MET A 127 1.49 9.38 -0.57
C MET A 127 1.02 10.82 -0.36
N VAL A 128 1.96 11.76 -0.31
CA VAL A 128 1.63 13.19 -0.22
C VAL A 128 1.93 13.86 -1.56
N SER A 129 0.91 14.54 -2.11
CA SER A 129 1.06 15.39 -3.28
C SER A 129 1.03 16.86 -2.88
N TYR A 130 1.96 17.64 -3.41
CA TYR A 130 2.03 19.10 -3.28
C TYR A 130 1.95 19.70 -4.68
N ALA A 131 0.91 20.46 -4.93
CA ALA A 131 0.59 20.98 -6.26
C ALA A 131 0.59 22.52 -6.27
N ALA A 132 1.20 23.10 -7.29
CA ALA A 132 1.01 24.50 -7.63
C ALA A 132 -0.42 24.74 -8.18
N PRO A 133 -0.89 25.99 -8.29
CA PRO A 133 -2.12 26.29 -9.02
C PRO A 133 -2.16 25.57 -10.37
N ASP A 134 -3.31 25.02 -10.75
CA ASP A 134 -3.54 24.22 -11.94
C ASP A 134 -2.75 22.89 -12.02
N GLY A 135 -1.91 22.62 -11.03
CA GLY A 135 -1.13 21.39 -10.93
C GLY A 135 -2.02 20.15 -10.79
N SER A 136 -1.68 19.13 -11.58
CA SER A 136 -2.43 17.88 -11.69
C SER A 136 -1.49 16.73 -12.07
N VAL A 137 -2.02 15.52 -12.07
CA VAL A 137 -1.42 14.33 -12.68
C VAL A 137 -2.26 13.80 -13.85
N GLY A 138 -3.25 14.59 -14.28
CA GLY A 138 -4.18 14.30 -15.35
C GLY A 138 -5.28 13.29 -14.98
N ALA A 139 -6.22 13.11 -15.89
CA ALA A 139 -7.29 12.14 -15.74
C ALA A 139 -6.76 10.71 -15.85
N HIS A 140 -7.01 9.87 -14.87
CA HIS A 140 -6.49 8.51 -14.81
C HIS A 140 -7.40 7.56 -14.02
N VAL A 141 -6.99 6.30 -13.89
CA VAL A 141 -7.67 5.26 -13.13
C VAL A 141 -6.66 4.52 -12.27
N ASP A 142 -6.98 4.38 -10.99
CA ASP A 142 -6.26 3.49 -10.09
C ASP A 142 -6.92 2.11 -10.02
N GLN A 143 -6.10 1.05 -9.92
CA GLN A 143 -6.56 -0.33 -9.80
C GLN A 143 -6.64 -0.78 -8.33
N TYR A 144 -6.69 0.16 -7.39
CA TYR A 144 -6.78 -0.05 -5.96
C TYR A 144 -7.70 0.98 -5.30
N ASP A 145 -8.13 0.68 -4.08
CA ASP A 145 -8.90 1.63 -3.28
C ASP A 145 -8.00 2.75 -2.79
N VAL A 146 -8.50 3.98 -2.78
CA VAL A 146 -7.77 5.14 -2.24
C VAL A 146 -8.70 6.08 -1.49
N PHE A 147 -8.20 6.65 -0.39
CA PHE A 147 -8.82 7.78 0.28
C PHE A 147 -7.96 9.04 0.05
N LEU A 148 -8.55 10.05 -0.55
CA LEU A 148 -7.90 11.29 -0.93
C LEU A 148 -8.29 12.37 0.08
N LEU A 149 -7.45 12.60 1.10
CA LEU A 149 -7.65 13.63 2.12
C LEU A 149 -7.09 14.96 1.61
N GLN A 150 -7.94 15.99 1.54
CA GLN A 150 -7.49 17.35 1.28
C GLN A 150 -6.86 17.91 2.55
N ALA A 151 -5.54 18.09 2.55
CA ALA A 151 -4.79 18.47 3.73
C ALA A 151 -4.61 19.99 3.87
N SER A 152 -4.36 20.69 2.74
CA SER A 152 -4.26 22.15 2.69
C SER A 152 -4.64 22.67 1.30
N GLY A 153 -5.03 23.96 1.21
CA GLY A 153 -5.49 24.55 -0.03
C GLY A 153 -6.76 23.87 -0.56
N HIS A 154 -7.04 24.04 -1.84
CA HIS A 154 -8.27 23.55 -2.47
C HIS A 154 -7.92 22.71 -3.70
N ARG A 155 -8.70 21.67 -3.94
CA ARG A 155 -8.57 20.84 -5.14
C ARG A 155 -9.94 20.55 -5.73
N HIS A 156 -10.08 20.81 -7.01
CA HIS A 156 -11.25 20.39 -7.78
C HIS A 156 -11.06 18.93 -8.19
N TRP A 157 -12.00 18.08 -7.80
CA TRP A 157 -12.06 16.69 -8.20
C TRP A 157 -13.25 16.46 -9.11
N ALA A 158 -12.99 15.86 -10.26
CA ALA A 158 -13.98 15.35 -11.19
C ALA A 158 -13.86 13.82 -11.26
N ILE A 159 -14.97 13.09 -11.26
CA ILE A 159 -15.00 11.63 -11.39
C ILE A 159 -16.05 11.19 -12.40
N ASP A 160 -15.85 10.00 -12.97
CA ASP A 160 -16.90 9.31 -13.72
C ASP A 160 -17.28 8.05 -12.94
N SER A 161 -18.43 8.11 -12.26
CA SER A 161 -18.92 7.04 -11.39
C SER A 161 -19.68 5.95 -12.13
N ARG A 162 -19.87 6.08 -13.44
CA ARG A 162 -20.62 5.14 -14.27
C ARG A 162 -19.84 3.84 -14.49
N PRO A 163 -20.48 2.67 -14.40
CA PRO A 163 -19.81 1.40 -14.65
C PRO A 163 -19.17 1.32 -16.03
N GLY A 164 -17.88 0.99 -16.10
CA GLY A 164 -17.15 0.84 -17.36
C GLY A 164 -16.75 2.16 -18.04
N ALA A 165 -16.80 3.26 -17.31
CA ALA A 165 -16.45 4.61 -17.83
C ALA A 165 -14.98 4.75 -18.26
N ALA A 166 -14.07 3.93 -17.69
CA ALA A 166 -12.67 3.95 -18.09
C ALA A 166 -12.50 3.47 -19.55
N SER A 167 -12.13 4.36 -20.44
CA SER A 167 -11.96 4.06 -21.86
C SER A 167 -10.58 4.48 -22.36
N GLY A 168 -9.76 3.49 -22.76
CA GLY A 168 -8.50 3.72 -23.42
C GLY A 168 -7.47 4.56 -22.64
N VAL A 169 -6.23 4.51 -23.07
CA VAL A 169 -5.14 5.31 -22.52
C VAL A 169 -4.55 6.12 -23.68
N LYS A 170 -4.22 7.39 -23.45
CA LYS A 170 -3.50 8.21 -24.44
C LYS A 170 -2.16 7.52 -24.76
N PRO A 171 -1.83 7.28 -26.04
CA PRO A 171 -0.54 6.72 -26.41
C PRO A 171 0.59 7.73 -26.14
N ASP A 172 1.82 7.23 -26.03
CA ASP A 172 3.05 8.02 -25.99
C ASP A 172 3.12 9.10 -24.91
N GLN A 173 2.40 8.89 -23.79
CA GLN A 173 2.47 9.74 -22.61
C GLN A 173 3.27 9.07 -21.49
N PRO A 174 4.04 9.81 -20.67
CA PRO A 174 4.77 9.27 -19.54
C PRO A 174 3.85 8.81 -18.40
N LEU A 175 2.59 9.25 -18.43
CA LEU A 175 1.52 8.88 -17.49
C LEU A 175 0.43 8.08 -18.22
N LYS A 176 -0.26 7.21 -17.48
CA LYS A 176 -1.41 6.45 -18.01
C LYS A 176 -2.68 7.31 -18.05
N LEU A 177 -2.65 8.37 -18.84
CA LEU A 177 -3.77 9.29 -18.97
C LEU A 177 -4.91 8.67 -19.76
N LEU A 178 -6.14 8.92 -19.33
CA LEU A 178 -7.32 8.50 -20.09
C LEU A 178 -7.41 9.22 -21.44
N ALA A 179 -7.72 8.47 -22.48
CA ALA A 179 -7.93 9.03 -23.82
C ALA A 179 -9.20 9.89 -23.88
N GLN A 180 -10.21 9.52 -23.09
CA GLN A 180 -11.47 10.25 -22.92
C GLN A 180 -11.85 10.25 -21.45
N PHE A 181 -12.32 11.38 -20.96
CA PHE A 181 -12.81 11.56 -19.61
C PHE A 181 -14.03 12.47 -19.64
N ASP A 182 -15.19 11.94 -19.22
CA ASP A 182 -16.48 12.65 -19.22
C ASP A 182 -17.08 12.52 -17.82
N PRO A 183 -16.76 13.45 -16.89
CA PRO A 183 -17.16 13.33 -15.49
C PRO A 183 -18.67 13.50 -15.33
N ASP A 184 -19.26 12.72 -14.41
CA ASP A 184 -20.66 12.85 -13.98
C ASP A 184 -20.83 13.51 -12.60
N GLU A 185 -19.73 13.62 -11.84
CA GLU A 185 -19.70 14.26 -10.53
C GLU A 185 -18.46 15.12 -10.36
N GLU A 186 -18.62 16.30 -9.79
CA GLU A 186 -17.53 17.25 -9.55
C GLU A 186 -17.67 17.96 -8.21
N TRP A 187 -16.56 18.17 -7.53
CA TRP A 187 -16.51 18.83 -6.21
C TRP A 187 -15.24 19.64 -6.02
N LEU A 188 -15.38 20.79 -5.37
CA LEU A 188 -14.25 21.47 -4.73
C LEU A 188 -14.07 20.89 -3.31
N LEU A 189 -12.90 20.32 -3.02
CA LEU A 189 -12.54 19.85 -1.69
C LEU A 189 -11.76 20.93 -0.93
N GLU A 190 -12.12 21.07 0.35
CA GLU A 190 -11.51 21.97 1.33
C GLU A 190 -10.72 21.15 2.36
N PRO A 191 -9.80 21.78 3.13
CA PRO A 191 -9.04 21.07 4.16
C PRO A 191 -9.93 20.31 5.16
N GLY A 192 -9.62 19.02 5.32
CA GLY A 192 -10.39 18.08 6.13
C GLY A 192 -11.45 17.28 5.37
N ASP A 193 -11.76 17.61 4.12
CA ASP A 193 -12.60 16.78 3.25
C ASP A 193 -11.83 15.56 2.74
N MET A 194 -12.54 14.48 2.50
CA MET A 194 -11.94 13.25 2.00
C MET A 194 -12.81 12.59 0.93
N LEU A 195 -12.21 12.24 -0.20
CA LEU A 195 -12.85 11.50 -1.29
C LEU A 195 -12.35 10.06 -1.29
N TYR A 196 -13.25 9.09 -1.13
CA TYR A 196 -12.96 7.67 -1.34
C TYR A 196 -13.28 7.27 -2.76
N LEU A 197 -12.32 6.63 -3.42
CA LEU A 197 -12.48 6.05 -4.76
C LEU A 197 -12.19 4.54 -4.71
N PRO A 198 -13.16 3.71 -5.15
CA PRO A 198 -12.90 2.29 -5.37
C PRO A 198 -12.09 2.08 -6.65
N PRO A 199 -11.48 0.88 -6.83
CA PRO A 199 -10.73 0.54 -8.04
C PRO A 199 -11.55 0.77 -9.31
N GLY A 200 -10.89 1.31 -10.34
CA GLY A 200 -11.48 1.45 -11.67
C GLY A 200 -12.33 2.70 -11.91
N VAL A 201 -12.45 3.60 -10.95
CA VAL A 201 -13.18 4.86 -11.12
C VAL A 201 -12.26 5.90 -11.77
N PRO A 202 -12.59 6.39 -12.98
CA PRO A 202 -11.89 7.51 -13.61
C PRO A 202 -11.98 8.77 -12.75
N HIS A 203 -10.86 9.45 -12.57
CA HIS A 203 -10.82 10.67 -11.77
C HIS A 203 -9.74 11.65 -12.23
N HIS A 204 -9.98 12.91 -11.92
CA HIS A 204 -9.07 14.00 -12.24
C HIS A 204 -9.10 15.04 -11.12
N GLY A 205 -7.95 15.32 -10.52
CA GLY A 205 -7.80 16.33 -9.48
C GLY A 205 -6.92 17.47 -9.95
N ILE A 206 -7.40 18.71 -9.83
CA ILE A 206 -6.70 19.93 -10.23
C ILE A 206 -6.60 20.85 -9.01
N ALA A 207 -5.42 21.35 -8.70
CA ALA A 207 -5.21 22.34 -7.66
C ALA A 207 -5.87 23.67 -8.06
N CYS A 208 -6.63 24.27 -7.14
CA CYS A 208 -7.43 25.46 -7.44
C CYS A 208 -7.07 26.64 -6.52
N GLY A 209 -7.24 27.85 -7.06
CA GLY A 209 -6.96 29.10 -6.35
C GLY A 209 -5.49 29.53 -6.45
N GLU A 210 -5.16 30.65 -5.79
CA GLU A 210 -3.80 31.22 -5.83
C GLU A 210 -2.81 30.49 -4.91
N GLN A 211 -3.32 29.68 -3.98
CA GLN A 211 -2.49 28.96 -3.01
C GLN A 211 -2.21 27.54 -3.51
N ARG A 212 -1.00 27.10 -3.27
CA ARG A 212 -0.61 25.70 -3.44
C ARG A 212 -1.41 24.78 -2.52
N CYS A 213 -1.67 23.56 -2.94
CA CYS A 213 -2.46 22.63 -2.14
C CYS A 213 -1.74 21.30 -1.90
N THR A 214 -2.09 20.63 -0.81
CA THR A 214 -1.63 19.27 -0.51
C THR A 214 -2.82 18.32 -0.41
N THR A 215 -2.69 17.17 -1.07
CA THR A 215 -3.61 16.05 -0.93
C THR A 215 -2.84 14.83 -0.43
N TRP A 216 -3.37 14.15 0.58
CA TRP A 216 -2.80 12.93 1.14
C TRP A 216 -3.59 11.74 0.63
N SER A 217 -2.94 10.91 -0.16
CA SER A 217 -3.54 9.70 -0.71
C SER A 217 -3.20 8.52 0.19
N ILE A 218 -4.20 7.99 0.89
CA ILE A 218 -4.07 6.76 1.68
C ILE A 218 -4.36 5.62 0.72
N GLY A 219 -3.28 5.04 0.19
CA GLY A 219 -3.32 3.95 -0.79
C GLY A 219 -3.58 2.60 -0.14
N LEU A 220 -4.41 1.78 -0.80
CA LEU A 220 -4.75 0.44 -0.32
C LEU A 220 -4.14 -0.62 -1.23
N ARG A 221 -3.49 -1.61 -0.64
CA ARG A 221 -2.88 -2.70 -1.38
C ARG A 221 -3.92 -3.63 -2.01
N ALA A 222 -3.85 -3.79 -3.32
CA ALA A 222 -4.67 -4.72 -4.09
C ALA A 222 -3.78 -5.48 -5.09
N PRO A 223 -3.15 -6.60 -4.68
CA PRO A 223 -2.32 -7.38 -5.59
C PRO A 223 -3.10 -7.82 -6.82
N SER A 224 -2.52 -7.65 -8.00
CA SER A 224 -3.12 -8.13 -9.24
C SER A 224 -3.08 -9.68 -9.31
N ALA A 225 -4.00 -10.26 -10.07
CA ALA A 225 -3.97 -11.70 -10.33
C ALA A 225 -2.64 -12.15 -10.96
N ALA A 226 -2.05 -11.33 -11.83
CA ALA A 226 -0.75 -11.62 -12.44
C ALA A 226 0.37 -11.68 -11.40
N GLU A 227 0.44 -10.72 -10.48
CA GLU A 227 1.42 -10.74 -9.38
C GLU A 227 1.26 -11.98 -8.49
N LEU A 228 0.02 -12.32 -8.13
CA LEU A 228 -0.26 -13.50 -7.31
C LEU A 228 0.14 -14.80 -8.03
N VAL A 229 -0.19 -14.95 -9.32
CA VAL A 229 0.14 -16.15 -10.09
C VAL A 229 1.65 -16.30 -10.25
N VAL A 230 2.36 -15.25 -10.63
CA VAL A 230 3.81 -15.30 -10.84
C VAL A 230 4.54 -15.64 -9.54
N ASP A 231 4.27 -14.90 -8.47
CA ASP A 231 4.93 -15.10 -7.18
C ASP A 231 4.59 -16.47 -6.56
N PHE A 232 3.35 -16.94 -6.72
CA PHE A 232 2.97 -18.27 -6.25
C PHE A 232 3.67 -19.39 -7.05
N ALA A 233 3.75 -19.24 -8.37
CA ALA A 233 4.46 -20.21 -9.22
C ALA A 233 5.97 -20.27 -8.89
N GLU A 234 6.62 -19.12 -8.67
CA GLU A 234 8.01 -19.04 -8.20
C GLU A 234 8.18 -19.76 -6.85
N HIS A 235 7.30 -19.46 -5.88
CA HIS A 235 7.32 -20.11 -4.56
C HIS A 235 7.17 -21.64 -4.65
N LEU A 236 6.26 -22.13 -5.50
CA LEU A 236 6.09 -23.56 -5.71
C LEU A 236 7.33 -24.19 -6.37
N ALA A 237 7.89 -23.51 -7.39
CA ALA A 237 9.06 -24.00 -8.13
C ALA A 237 10.28 -24.23 -7.23
N GLU A 238 10.47 -23.40 -6.17
CA GLU A 238 11.55 -23.58 -5.19
C GLU A 238 11.51 -24.94 -4.48
N SER A 239 10.31 -25.52 -4.33
CA SER A 239 10.08 -26.77 -3.58
C SER A 239 9.92 -28.00 -4.47
N LEU A 240 9.79 -27.84 -5.80
CA LEU A 240 9.60 -28.95 -6.72
C LEU A 240 10.89 -29.76 -6.88
N PRO A 241 10.82 -31.11 -6.78
CA PRO A 241 11.99 -31.94 -6.98
C PRO A 241 12.45 -31.90 -8.43
N GLU A 242 13.76 -31.87 -8.65
CA GLU A 242 14.36 -31.86 -10.00
C GLU A 242 13.92 -33.05 -10.85
N SER A 243 13.58 -34.18 -10.22
CA SER A 243 13.08 -35.40 -10.87
C SER A 243 11.65 -35.28 -11.40
N LEU A 244 10.89 -34.25 -11.00
CA LEU A 244 9.53 -34.02 -11.50
C LEU A 244 9.60 -33.38 -12.89
N ARG A 245 9.46 -34.20 -13.92
CA ARG A 245 9.58 -33.79 -15.31
C ARG A 245 8.44 -34.33 -16.14
N TYR A 246 8.21 -33.70 -17.29
CA TYR A 246 7.34 -34.30 -18.31
C TYR A 246 7.78 -35.74 -18.62
N ALA A 247 6.81 -36.66 -18.70
CA ALA A 247 7.06 -38.05 -19.02
C ALA A 247 5.97 -38.58 -19.97
N ASP A 248 6.42 -39.42 -20.93
CA ASP A 248 5.56 -40.00 -21.96
C ASP A 248 5.95 -41.47 -22.22
N PRO A 249 5.91 -42.37 -21.22
CA PRO A 249 6.37 -43.77 -21.34
C PRO A 249 5.59 -44.58 -22.38
N ASP A 250 4.43 -44.11 -22.81
CA ASP A 250 3.55 -44.70 -23.81
C ASP A 250 3.67 -44.02 -25.20
N LEU A 251 4.79 -43.28 -25.43
CA LEU A 251 5.04 -42.61 -26.70
C LEU A 251 5.05 -43.62 -27.88
N VAL A 252 4.37 -43.25 -28.93
CA VAL A 252 4.34 -44.01 -30.21
C VAL A 252 5.07 -43.19 -31.30
N PRO A 253 5.56 -43.84 -32.37
CA PRO A 253 6.23 -43.15 -33.47
C PRO A 253 5.38 -42.02 -34.04
N ALA A 254 5.94 -40.81 -34.13
CA ALA A 254 5.26 -39.64 -34.65
C ALA A 254 4.97 -39.81 -36.16
N ARG A 255 3.73 -39.53 -36.55
CA ARG A 255 3.33 -39.43 -37.98
C ARG A 255 3.78 -38.11 -38.59
N THR A 256 3.73 -37.06 -37.81
CA THR A 256 4.15 -35.69 -38.16
C THR A 256 5.13 -35.20 -37.09
N PRO A 257 6.46 -35.23 -37.34
CA PRO A 257 7.46 -34.94 -36.29
C PRO A 257 7.39 -33.57 -35.64
N GLY A 258 6.78 -32.60 -36.30
CA GLY A 258 6.59 -31.25 -35.77
C GLY A 258 5.28 -31.02 -35.02
N GLU A 259 4.44 -32.05 -34.87
CA GLU A 259 3.14 -31.92 -34.20
C GLU A 259 3.29 -32.05 -32.68
N ILE A 260 2.69 -31.10 -31.94
CA ILE A 260 2.45 -31.24 -30.49
C ILE A 260 1.03 -31.80 -30.35
N ASP A 261 0.92 -33.11 -30.14
CA ASP A 261 -0.36 -33.79 -30.11
C ASP A 261 -1.20 -33.52 -28.84
N GLY A 262 -2.46 -33.88 -28.88
CA GLY A 262 -3.40 -33.69 -27.76
C GLY A 262 -2.99 -34.43 -26.47
N LYS A 263 -2.24 -35.56 -26.59
CA LYS A 263 -1.76 -36.28 -25.41
C LYS A 263 -0.63 -35.53 -24.72
N ALA A 264 0.29 -34.95 -25.48
CA ALA A 264 1.36 -34.13 -24.93
C ALA A 264 0.80 -32.92 -24.18
N LEU A 265 -0.17 -32.22 -24.77
CA LEU A 265 -0.85 -31.10 -24.12
C LEU A 265 -1.61 -31.51 -22.85
N ALA A 266 -2.27 -32.69 -22.86
CA ALA A 266 -2.93 -33.21 -21.66
C ALA A 266 -1.95 -33.47 -20.52
N ARG A 267 -0.79 -34.13 -20.81
CA ARG A 267 0.26 -34.40 -19.82
C ARG A 267 0.83 -33.09 -19.21
N VAL A 268 1.08 -32.08 -20.05
CA VAL A 268 1.55 -30.78 -19.58
C VAL A 268 0.52 -30.15 -18.64
N ARG A 269 -0.76 -30.17 -19.02
CA ARG A 269 -1.85 -29.63 -18.18
C ARG A 269 -1.92 -30.37 -16.85
N ASP A 270 -1.87 -31.70 -16.85
CA ASP A 270 -1.99 -32.52 -15.65
C ASP A 270 -0.79 -32.33 -14.72
N LEU A 271 0.42 -32.20 -15.28
CA LEU A 271 1.63 -31.86 -14.53
C LEU A 271 1.52 -30.48 -13.87
N LEU A 272 1.08 -29.45 -14.61
CA LEU A 272 0.87 -28.11 -14.06
C LEU A 272 -0.21 -28.10 -12.98
N ALA A 273 -1.33 -28.80 -13.19
CA ALA A 273 -2.40 -28.90 -12.21
C ALA A 273 -1.91 -29.53 -10.89
N ALA A 274 -1.11 -30.61 -11.00
CA ALA A 274 -0.52 -31.27 -9.83
C ALA A 274 0.47 -30.36 -9.08
N CYS A 275 1.24 -29.54 -9.80
CA CYS A 275 2.16 -28.58 -9.17
C CYS A 275 1.41 -27.44 -8.45
N LEU A 276 0.28 -27.01 -8.98
CA LEU A 276 -0.53 -25.91 -8.41
C LEU A 276 -1.44 -26.33 -7.25
N ASP A 277 -1.61 -27.63 -7.01
CA ASP A 277 -2.45 -28.17 -5.93
C ASP A 277 -1.72 -28.06 -4.57
N ALA A 278 -1.61 -26.84 -4.07
CA ALA A 278 -1.01 -26.57 -2.78
C ALA A 278 -2.06 -26.65 -1.65
N SER A 279 -1.67 -27.22 -0.50
CA SER A 279 -2.53 -27.26 0.67
C SER A 279 -2.91 -25.85 1.17
N PRO A 280 -4.09 -25.67 1.81
CA PRO A 280 -4.48 -24.38 2.38
C PRO A 280 -3.40 -23.81 3.35
N ALA A 281 -2.68 -24.66 4.07
CA ALA A 281 -1.58 -24.24 4.95
C ALA A 281 -0.38 -23.68 4.17
N ALA A 282 -0.01 -24.32 3.06
CA ALA A 282 1.06 -23.84 2.18
C ALA A 282 0.68 -22.51 1.51
N GLN A 283 -0.55 -22.41 1.03
CA GLN A 283 -1.08 -21.16 0.47
C GLN A 283 -1.09 -20.01 1.50
N ALA A 284 -1.52 -20.29 2.73
CA ALA A 284 -1.51 -19.29 3.80
C ALA A 284 -0.07 -18.85 4.16
N GLN A 285 0.87 -19.77 4.18
CA GLN A 285 2.28 -19.47 4.44
C GLN A 285 2.90 -18.64 3.32
N TRP A 286 2.64 -19.01 2.06
CA TRP A 286 3.07 -18.21 0.93
C TRP A 286 2.45 -16.82 0.95
N PHE A 287 1.11 -16.72 1.05
CA PHE A 287 0.43 -15.43 1.01
C PHE A 287 0.85 -14.51 2.15
N GLY A 288 1.04 -15.04 3.38
CA GLY A 288 1.52 -14.26 4.51
C GLY A 288 2.91 -13.66 4.26
N ARG A 289 3.83 -14.41 3.64
CA ARG A 289 5.15 -13.92 3.23
C ARG A 289 5.03 -12.89 2.09
N PHE A 290 4.24 -13.19 1.07
CA PHE A 290 4.01 -12.32 -0.07
C PHE A 290 3.48 -10.95 0.35
N ILE A 291 2.42 -10.91 1.17
CA ILE A 291 1.72 -9.67 1.51
C ILE A 291 2.51 -8.79 2.51
N THR A 292 3.42 -9.38 3.27
CA THR A 292 4.28 -8.65 4.20
C THR A 292 5.60 -8.19 3.59
N ARG A 293 5.99 -8.66 2.39
CA ARG A 293 7.15 -8.10 1.69
C ARG A 293 6.86 -6.66 1.28
N TYR A 294 7.77 -5.76 1.62
CA TYR A 294 7.72 -4.37 1.20
C TYR A 294 8.45 -4.23 -0.14
N ARG A 295 7.93 -3.41 -1.05
CA ARG A 295 8.43 -3.36 -2.43
C ARG A 295 9.06 -2.02 -2.82
N SER A 296 8.81 -0.95 -2.06
CA SER A 296 9.13 0.40 -2.53
C SER A 296 10.27 1.08 -1.78
N ALA A 297 10.15 1.35 -0.49
CA ALA A 297 11.06 2.27 0.19
C ALA A 297 12.27 1.60 0.90
N GLY A 298 12.52 0.32 0.67
CA GLY A 298 13.61 -0.40 1.30
C GLY A 298 13.18 -1.37 2.39
N VAL A 299 14.13 -1.82 3.19
CA VAL A 299 13.93 -2.82 4.26
C VAL A 299 14.54 -2.34 5.55
N ALA A 300 13.99 -2.78 6.69
CA ALA A 300 14.60 -2.55 8.00
C ALA A 300 16.00 -3.18 8.04
N ALA A 301 16.98 -2.41 8.45
CA ALA A 301 18.36 -2.89 8.53
C ALA A 301 18.57 -3.72 9.81
N PRO A 302 19.20 -4.89 9.75
CA PRO A 302 19.59 -5.66 10.93
C PRO A 302 20.54 -4.84 11.82
N ARG A 303 20.48 -5.07 13.12
CA ARG A 303 21.40 -4.43 14.06
C ARG A 303 22.85 -4.82 13.76
N SER A 304 23.73 -3.85 13.68
CA SER A 304 25.18 -4.07 13.54
C SER A 304 25.77 -4.86 14.71
N ARG A 305 25.19 -4.74 15.91
CA ARG A 305 25.56 -5.51 17.11
C ARG A 305 24.30 -6.20 17.66
N PRO A 306 24.10 -7.49 17.36
CA PRO A 306 22.95 -8.24 17.83
C PRO A 306 22.89 -8.31 19.37
N LEU A 307 21.68 -8.18 19.91
CA LEU A 307 21.42 -8.33 21.34
C LEU A 307 21.53 -9.79 21.72
N THR A 308 22.34 -10.10 22.74
CA THR A 308 22.31 -11.41 23.44
C THR A 308 21.03 -11.53 24.26
N ALA A 309 20.64 -12.74 24.63
CA ALA A 309 19.48 -12.97 25.50
C ALA A 309 19.60 -12.18 26.84
N ALA A 310 20.79 -12.16 27.45
CA ALA A 310 21.05 -11.40 28.68
C ALA A 310 20.89 -9.88 28.47
N ALA A 311 21.44 -9.35 27.40
CA ALA A 311 21.33 -7.91 27.06
C ALA A 311 19.88 -7.50 26.74
N PHE A 312 19.13 -8.36 26.04
CA PHE A 312 17.71 -8.15 25.76
C PHE A 312 16.90 -8.17 27.06
N GLY A 313 17.07 -9.21 27.90
CA GLY A 313 16.40 -9.32 29.21
C GLY A 313 16.66 -8.09 30.10
N LYS A 314 17.91 -7.60 30.16
CA LYS A 314 18.24 -6.39 30.91
C LYS A 314 17.48 -5.18 30.38
N ARG A 315 17.29 -5.03 29.06
CA ARG A 315 16.51 -3.92 28.48
C ARG A 315 15.03 -3.99 28.85
N LEU A 316 14.45 -5.18 28.93
CA LEU A 316 13.05 -5.37 29.33
C LEU A 316 12.76 -4.94 30.77
N THR A 317 13.77 -4.84 31.64
CA THR A 317 13.57 -4.34 33.02
C THR A 317 13.42 -2.81 33.08
N GLY A 318 13.76 -2.11 31.99
CA GLY A 318 13.65 -0.65 31.89
C GLY A 318 12.22 -0.17 31.68
N SER A 319 12.07 1.14 31.49
CA SER A 319 10.86 1.80 31.00
C SER A 319 10.93 1.96 29.48
N GLY A 320 9.76 2.12 28.82
CA GLY A 320 9.63 2.31 27.38
C GLY A 320 8.82 1.19 26.73
N ALA A 321 8.93 1.08 25.42
CA ALA A 321 8.18 0.14 24.63
C ALA A 321 9.01 -0.41 23.45
N LEU A 322 8.53 -1.48 22.84
CA LEU A 322 8.96 -1.92 21.50
C LEU A 322 7.98 -1.38 20.47
N MET A 323 8.50 -0.81 19.43
CA MET A 323 7.72 -0.30 18.31
C MET A 323 8.13 -0.97 17.00
N ARG A 324 7.18 -1.22 16.11
CA ARG A 324 7.46 -1.71 14.76
C ARG A 324 8.32 -0.70 14.00
N HIS A 325 9.30 -1.18 13.28
CA HIS A 325 9.99 -0.37 12.29
C HIS A 325 9.01 0.03 11.18
N PRO A 326 8.95 1.28 10.73
CA PRO A 326 7.97 1.72 9.72
C PRO A 326 7.98 0.93 8.42
N LEU A 327 9.16 0.46 7.98
CA LEU A 327 9.32 -0.37 6.78
C LEU A 327 8.98 -1.86 7.00
N SER A 328 8.57 -2.26 8.20
CA SER A 328 8.25 -3.66 8.51
C SER A 328 6.75 -3.88 8.56
N ARG A 329 6.23 -4.66 7.62
CA ARG A 329 4.83 -5.10 7.62
C ARG A 329 4.67 -6.36 8.44
N PHE A 330 3.61 -6.40 9.24
CA PHE A 330 3.27 -7.52 10.11
C PHE A 330 1.89 -8.06 9.74
N ALA A 331 1.76 -9.36 9.67
CA ALA A 331 0.49 -10.06 9.55
C ALA A 331 0.57 -11.40 10.29
N PHE A 332 -0.55 -12.02 10.61
CA PHE A 332 -0.55 -13.37 11.18
C PHE A 332 -1.71 -14.20 10.64
N HIS A 333 -1.51 -15.52 10.66
CA HIS A 333 -2.52 -16.50 10.30
C HIS A 333 -2.54 -17.68 11.25
N GLY A 334 -3.71 -18.28 11.44
CA GLY A 334 -3.91 -19.50 12.19
C GLY A 334 -4.54 -19.29 13.57
N GLY A 335 -4.70 -20.41 14.26
CA GLY A 335 -5.27 -20.51 15.60
C GLY A 335 -4.55 -21.56 16.44
N GLY A 336 -4.97 -21.72 17.69
CA GLY A 336 -4.36 -22.68 18.62
C GLY A 336 -3.26 -22.07 19.49
N ARG A 337 -2.32 -22.90 19.97
CA ARG A 337 -1.26 -22.47 20.90
C ARG A 337 -0.21 -21.58 20.25
N ARG A 338 0.04 -21.77 18.96
CA ARG A 338 0.97 -20.98 18.16
C ARG A 338 0.29 -20.61 16.83
N VAL A 339 0.59 -19.43 16.35
CA VAL A 339 0.16 -18.91 15.04
C VAL A 339 1.39 -18.63 14.20
N GLN A 340 1.21 -18.53 12.89
CA GLN A 340 2.25 -18.03 11.99
C GLN A 340 2.19 -16.51 12.00
N LEU A 341 3.25 -15.87 12.45
CA LEU A 341 3.49 -14.43 12.33
C LEU A 341 4.39 -14.21 11.12
N PHE A 342 3.96 -13.33 10.22
CA PHE A 342 4.73 -12.92 9.04
C PHE A 342 5.25 -11.51 9.25
N VAL A 343 6.54 -11.31 9.01
CA VAL A 343 7.19 -10.01 9.16
C VAL A 343 8.15 -9.82 7.99
N ALA A 344 7.93 -8.79 7.19
CA ALA A 344 8.78 -8.41 6.06
C ALA A 344 9.14 -9.60 5.12
N GLY A 345 8.20 -10.51 4.88
CA GLY A 345 8.38 -11.69 4.03
C GLY A 345 8.92 -12.94 4.72
N GLU A 346 9.27 -12.87 6.00
CA GLU A 346 9.67 -14.03 6.80
C GLU A 346 8.51 -14.55 7.66
N ALA A 347 8.55 -15.85 7.99
CA ALA A 347 7.55 -16.51 8.85
C ALA A 347 8.16 -16.93 10.18
N PHE A 348 7.45 -16.67 11.27
CA PHE A 348 7.82 -16.98 12.64
C PHE A 348 6.68 -17.65 13.37
N ALA A 349 6.99 -18.54 14.33
CA ALA A 349 5.99 -19.05 15.27
C ALA A 349 5.83 -18.07 16.44
N ALA A 350 4.61 -17.67 16.74
CA ALA A 350 4.31 -16.72 17.82
C ALA A 350 3.12 -17.17 18.66
N GLY A 351 3.07 -16.76 19.92
CA GLY A 351 1.86 -16.83 20.73
C GLY A 351 0.75 -15.96 20.11
N PRO A 352 -0.52 -16.43 20.08
CA PRO A 352 -1.60 -15.70 19.43
C PRO A 352 -1.88 -14.30 20.04
N ALA A 353 -1.63 -14.14 21.33
CA ALA A 353 -1.76 -12.83 21.99
C ALA A 353 -0.66 -11.86 21.52
N LEU A 354 0.60 -12.33 21.50
CA LEU A 354 1.73 -11.54 21.03
C LEU A 354 1.58 -11.19 19.54
N ALA A 355 1.20 -12.15 18.68
CA ALA A 355 1.00 -11.89 17.25
C ALA A 355 -0.04 -10.80 17.01
N ARG A 356 -1.22 -10.89 17.69
CA ARG A 356 -2.24 -9.84 17.62
C ARG A 356 -1.72 -8.49 18.11
N ARG A 357 -0.91 -8.48 19.17
CA ARG A 357 -0.36 -7.26 19.74
C ARG A 357 0.68 -6.63 18.81
N LEU A 358 1.56 -7.42 18.22
CA LEU A 358 2.57 -6.96 17.25
C LEU A 358 1.95 -6.48 15.93
N CYS A 359 0.80 -6.99 15.53
CA CYS A 359 0.10 -6.53 14.32
C CYS A 359 -0.69 -5.22 14.53
N ARG A 360 -0.77 -4.69 15.76
CA ARG A 360 -1.28 -3.34 16.00
C ARG A 360 -0.18 -2.29 15.78
N ALA A 361 -0.55 -1.10 15.33
CA ALA A 361 0.40 0.00 15.12
C ALA A 361 0.94 0.60 16.44
N GLU A 362 0.34 0.28 17.55
CA GLU A 362 0.66 0.83 18.88
C GLU A 362 1.97 0.23 19.42
N PRO A 363 2.78 1.02 20.15
CA PRO A 363 3.96 0.51 20.85
C PRO A 363 3.60 -0.59 21.87
N LEU A 364 4.39 -1.65 21.93
CA LEU A 364 4.27 -2.72 22.93
C LEU A 364 5.08 -2.34 24.19
N PRO A 365 4.43 -2.01 25.32
CA PRO A 365 5.14 -1.64 26.56
C PRO A 365 6.08 -2.76 27.02
N LEU A 366 7.29 -2.43 27.45
CA LEU A 366 8.26 -3.40 27.95
C LEU A 366 7.75 -4.17 29.15
N ALA A 367 6.86 -3.57 29.94
CA ALA A 367 6.21 -4.25 31.06
C ALA A 367 5.37 -5.46 30.61
N GLU A 368 4.64 -5.34 29.49
CA GLU A 368 3.84 -6.43 28.92
C GLU A 368 4.71 -7.59 28.39
N CYS A 369 5.97 -7.32 28.05
CA CYS A 369 6.89 -8.34 27.56
C CYS A 369 7.41 -9.28 28.66
N ARG A 370 7.34 -8.88 29.94
CA ARG A 370 7.97 -9.62 31.05
C ARG A 370 7.28 -10.95 31.36
N ASP A 371 5.99 -11.03 31.09
CA ASP A 371 5.16 -12.21 31.36
C ASP A 371 5.05 -13.17 30.17
N LEU A 372 5.79 -12.90 29.07
CA LEU A 372 5.82 -13.74 27.89
C LEU A 372 6.64 -15.01 28.13
N ASP A 373 6.28 -16.10 27.46
CA ASP A 373 7.07 -17.33 27.50
C ASP A 373 8.44 -17.17 26.81
N ALA A 374 9.34 -18.08 27.06
CA ALA A 374 10.71 -18.04 26.56
C ALA A 374 10.77 -17.99 25.00
N THR A 375 9.81 -18.64 24.33
CA THR A 375 9.74 -18.67 22.86
C THR A 375 9.35 -17.29 22.30
N ASP A 376 8.37 -16.64 22.90
CA ASP A 376 7.91 -15.31 22.51
C ASP A 376 8.95 -14.23 22.84
N LEU A 377 9.67 -14.37 23.97
CA LEU A 377 10.80 -13.50 24.31
C LEU A 377 11.95 -13.62 23.29
N GLU A 378 12.27 -14.86 22.89
CA GLU A 378 13.28 -15.10 21.86
C GLU A 378 12.85 -14.54 20.48
N LEU A 379 11.57 -14.68 20.13
CA LEU A 379 11.01 -14.06 18.93
C LEU A 379 11.18 -12.53 18.95
N LEU A 380 10.81 -11.87 20.05
CA LEU A 380 10.98 -10.41 20.18
C LEU A 380 12.46 -10.00 20.04
N ARG A 381 13.38 -10.75 20.69
CA ARG A 381 14.83 -10.51 20.56
C ARG A 381 15.29 -10.64 19.11
N ARG A 382 14.82 -11.69 18.41
CA ARG A 382 15.14 -11.95 17.00
C ARG A 382 14.62 -10.81 16.11
N LEU A 383 13.38 -10.38 16.28
CA LEU A 383 12.79 -9.27 15.54
C LEU A 383 13.54 -7.94 15.79
N CYS A 384 13.98 -7.69 17.04
CA CYS A 384 14.84 -6.54 17.33
C CYS A 384 16.19 -6.63 16.63
N ASN A 385 16.79 -7.82 16.55
CA ASN A 385 18.08 -8.01 15.90
C ASN A 385 17.99 -7.89 14.37
N LEU A 386 16.86 -8.29 13.79
CA LEU A 386 16.56 -8.11 12.38
C LEU A 386 16.15 -6.66 12.02
N GLY A 387 15.99 -5.78 13.02
CA GLY A 387 15.62 -4.39 12.81
C GLY A 387 14.10 -4.16 12.70
N HIS A 388 13.27 -5.20 12.84
CA HIS A 388 11.81 -5.09 12.70
C HIS A 388 11.11 -4.48 13.91
N LEU A 389 11.76 -4.50 15.06
CA LEU A 389 11.32 -3.86 16.31
C LEU A 389 12.43 -2.99 16.89
N GLU A 390 12.04 -1.82 17.36
CA GLU A 390 12.93 -0.84 17.97
C GLU A 390 12.50 -0.50 19.38
N PHE A 391 13.48 -0.26 20.26
CA PHE A 391 13.19 0.26 21.59
C PHE A 391 12.93 1.75 21.51
N VAL A 392 11.78 2.17 22.00
CA VAL A 392 11.38 3.58 22.16
C VAL A 392 11.16 3.93 23.62
N ARG A 393 11.30 5.21 23.95
CA ARG A 393 11.13 5.74 25.32
C ARG A 393 9.66 6.01 25.64
#